data_a7da89c5b2ee8484c987989ce1b55e5d
#
_entry.id   a7da89c5b2ee8484c987989ce1b55e5d
#
_cell.length_a   1.000
_cell.length_b   1.000
_cell.length_c   1.000
_cell.angle_alpha   90.00
_cell.angle_beta   90.00
_cell.angle_gamma   90.00
#
_symmetry.space_group_name_H-M   'P 1'
#
loop_
_entity.id
_entity.type
_entity.pdbx_description
1 polymer ?
#
loop_
_entity_poly.entity_id
_entity_poly.type
_entity_poly.pdbx_seq_one_letter_code
_entity_poly.pdbx_strand_id
1 'polypeptide(L)'
;MTLPAVPVSTVAEPPPEAAPPSRAERTLDRALRVTGGVLTVWGGVLLALLELIFSTWAWELLQGRSGAAQALVGVGAVVVGVPVVVAATVLLGSFGHRSTGGRWAVVLAALPWFVVIVAGGVRTVEGDLALVGDNVLGLALIVAGAVTFAVVGFRHLVTPPPVR
;
A
#
# COMPACT_ATOMS: atom_id res chain seq x y z
N MET A 1 29.43 -56.21 -33.66
CA MET A 1 29.29 -54.87 -33.04
C MET A 1 27.87 -54.74 -32.51
N THR A 2 27.65 -55.00 -31.23
CA THR A 2 26.33 -54.93 -30.56
C THR A 2 26.19 -53.55 -29.94
N LEU A 3 25.22 -52.76 -30.42
CA LEU A 3 24.87 -51.47 -29.86
C LEU A 3 24.33 -51.62 -28.44
N PRO A 4 24.78 -50.85 -27.46
CA PRO A 4 24.22 -50.91 -26.11
C PRO A 4 22.75 -50.44 -26.12
N ALA A 5 21.86 -51.21 -25.50
CA ALA A 5 20.45 -50.83 -25.32
C ALA A 5 20.35 -49.53 -24.51
N VAL A 6 19.71 -48.50 -25.07
CA VAL A 6 19.39 -47.24 -24.37
C VAL A 6 18.37 -47.56 -23.30
N PRO A 7 18.62 -47.27 -22.04
CA PRO A 7 17.61 -47.46 -20.98
C PRO A 7 16.38 -46.62 -21.29
N VAL A 8 15.23 -47.29 -21.41
CA VAL A 8 13.93 -46.65 -21.52
C VAL A 8 13.72 -45.84 -20.25
N SER A 9 13.78 -44.53 -20.34
CA SER A 9 13.45 -43.63 -19.23
C SER A 9 12.04 -43.96 -18.79
N THR A 10 11.88 -44.49 -17.58
CA THR A 10 10.59 -44.63 -16.92
C THR A 10 9.92 -43.28 -16.89
N VAL A 11 8.86 -43.12 -17.67
CA VAL A 11 8.00 -41.92 -17.64
C VAL A 11 7.48 -41.81 -16.20
N ALA A 12 7.96 -40.79 -15.49
CA ALA A 12 7.50 -40.52 -14.12
C ALA A 12 5.96 -40.39 -14.16
N GLU A 13 5.29 -41.20 -13.36
CA GLU A 13 3.84 -41.11 -13.19
C GLU A 13 3.45 -39.68 -12.84
N PRO A 14 2.49 -39.04 -13.56
CA PRO A 14 2.09 -37.67 -13.24
C PRO A 14 1.62 -37.62 -11.78
N PRO A 15 1.98 -36.57 -11.04
CA PRO A 15 1.58 -36.40 -9.64
C PRO A 15 0.05 -36.49 -9.55
N PRO A 16 -0.50 -37.13 -8.50
CA PRO A 16 -1.93 -37.32 -8.34
C PRO A 16 -2.64 -35.96 -8.39
N GLU A 17 -3.64 -35.85 -9.23
CA GLU A 17 -4.43 -34.65 -9.44
C GLU A 17 -5.07 -34.25 -8.09
N ALA A 18 -4.73 -33.01 -7.62
CA ALA A 18 -5.21 -32.53 -6.33
C ALA A 18 -6.75 -32.51 -6.31
N ALA A 19 -7.34 -33.10 -5.29
CA ALA A 19 -8.80 -33.12 -5.14
C ALA A 19 -9.38 -31.70 -5.14
N PRO A 20 -10.54 -31.47 -5.77
CA PRO A 20 -11.15 -30.16 -5.82
C PRO A 20 -11.46 -29.63 -4.41
N PRO A 21 -11.24 -28.34 -4.14
CA PRO A 21 -11.42 -27.76 -2.81
C PRO A 21 -12.86 -27.94 -2.31
N SER A 22 -13.01 -28.28 -1.05
CA SER A 22 -14.31 -28.49 -0.39
C SER A 22 -15.13 -27.19 -0.36
N ARG A 23 -16.43 -27.30 -0.11
CA ARG A 23 -17.31 -26.11 0.04
C ARG A 23 -16.85 -25.21 1.20
N ALA A 24 -16.40 -25.82 2.29
CA ALA A 24 -15.91 -25.09 3.46
C ALA A 24 -14.65 -24.28 3.15
N GLU A 25 -13.69 -24.87 2.42
CA GLU A 25 -12.46 -24.20 2.00
C GLU A 25 -12.76 -23.00 1.08
N ARG A 26 -13.68 -23.14 0.13
CA ARG A 26 -14.11 -22.03 -0.75
C ARG A 26 -14.79 -20.90 0.01
N THR A 27 -15.58 -21.23 1.03
CA THR A 27 -16.24 -20.22 1.87
C THR A 27 -15.23 -19.47 2.72
N LEU A 28 -14.27 -20.20 3.31
CA LEU A 28 -13.19 -19.62 4.10
C LEU A 28 -12.30 -18.70 3.26
N ASP A 29 -11.88 -19.15 2.06
CA ASP A 29 -11.08 -18.33 1.14
C ASP A 29 -11.81 -17.04 0.75
N ARG A 30 -13.11 -17.12 0.45
CA ARG A 30 -13.91 -15.92 0.17
C ARG A 30 -14.00 -14.99 1.39
N ALA A 31 -14.22 -15.50 2.59
CA ALA A 31 -14.29 -14.71 3.80
C ALA A 31 -12.96 -14.00 4.07
N LEU A 32 -11.83 -14.69 3.93
CA LEU A 32 -10.49 -14.11 4.09
C LEU A 32 -10.22 -12.99 3.08
N ARG A 33 -10.60 -13.18 1.82
CA ARG A 33 -10.45 -12.13 0.78
C ARG A 33 -11.30 -10.89 1.07
N VAL A 34 -12.54 -11.07 1.49
CA VAL A 34 -13.43 -9.96 1.84
C VAL A 34 -12.88 -9.20 3.05
N THR A 35 -12.53 -9.93 4.12
CA THR A 35 -11.95 -9.31 5.33
C THR A 35 -10.65 -8.58 5.01
N GLY A 36 -9.75 -9.19 4.22
CA GLY A 36 -8.52 -8.55 3.77
C GLY A 36 -8.78 -7.30 2.94
N GLY A 37 -9.79 -7.31 2.07
CA GLY A 37 -10.21 -6.13 1.32
C GLY A 37 -10.72 -5.00 2.23
N VAL A 38 -11.58 -5.32 3.20
CA VAL A 38 -12.08 -4.35 4.18
C VAL A 38 -10.95 -3.74 5.00
N LEU A 39 -10.02 -4.57 5.50
CA LEU A 39 -8.86 -4.09 6.25
C LEU A 39 -7.94 -3.20 5.38
N THR A 40 -7.83 -3.49 4.09
CA THR A 40 -7.05 -2.67 3.15
C THR A 40 -7.69 -1.29 2.95
N VAL A 41 -9.01 -1.21 2.81
CA VAL A 41 -9.76 0.05 2.73
C VAL A 41 -9.58 0.88 4.00
N TRP A 42 -9.80 0.29 5.17
CA TRP A 42 -9.59 0.97 6.46
C TRP A 42 -8.13 1.40 6.66
N GLY A 43 -7.19 0.56 6.25
CA GLY A 43 -5.76 0.91 6.27
C GLY A 43 -5.45 2.15 5.44
N GLY A 44 -6.08 2.31 4.27
CA GLY A 44 -5.95 3.51 3.44
C GLY A 44 -6.50 4.76 4.13
N VAL A 45 -7.68 4.68 4.76
CA VAL A 45 -8.26 5.78 5.54
C VAL A 45 -7.34 6.17 6.70
N LEU A 46 -6.90 5.19 7.49
CA LEU A 46 -6.05 5.44 8.66
C LEU A 46 -4.70 6.04 8.26
N LEU A 47 -4.11 5.55 7.17
CA LEU A 47 -2.85 6.11 6.66
C LEU A 47 -3.02 7.58 6.29
N ALA A 48 -4.08 7.95 5.56
CA ALA A 48 -4.36 9.33 5.20
C ALA A 48 -4.58 10.23 6.43
N LEU A 49 -5.35 9.76 7.42
CA LEU A 49 -5.56 10.51 8.65
C LEU A 49 -4.26 10.73 9.43
N LEU A 50 -3.42 9.69 9.54
CA LEU A 50 -2.12 9.80 10.20
C LEU A 50 -1.20 10.80 9.48
N GLU A 51 -1.19 10.79 8.15
CA GLU A 51 -0.43 11.77 7.35
C GLU A 51 -0.91 13.20 7.58
N LEU A 52 -2.23 13.44 7.59
CA LEU A 52 -2.80 14.76 7.85
C LEU A 52 -2.45 15.24 9.26
N ILE A 53 -2.64 14.41 10.29
CA ILE A 53 -2.33 14.76 11.67
C ILE A 53 -0.83 15.03 11.84
N PHE A 54 0.02 14.16 11.31
CA PHE A 54 1.47 14.31 11.40
C PHE A 54 1.96 15.57 10.68
N SER A 55 1.44 15.82 9.47
CA SER A 55 1.85 16.98 8.68
C SER A 55 1.47 18.30 9.36
N THR A 56 0.27 18.39 9.93
CA THR A 56 -0.21 19.56 10.66
C THR A 56 0.60 19.79 11.92
N TRP A 57 0.78 18.76 12.74
CA TRP A 57 1.59 18.84 13.95
C TRP A 57 3.04 19.24 13.68
N ALA A 58 3.67 18.65 12.69
CA ALA A 58 5.05 18.96 12.32
C ALA A 58 5.17 20.39 11.74
N TRP A 59 4.17 20.85 10.99
CA TRP A 59 4.11 22.20 10.45
C TRP A 59 3.99 23.24 11.55
N GLU A 60 3.12 23.04 12.54
CA GLU A 60 3.02 23.93 13.73
C GLU A 60 4.32 24.00 14.52
N LEU A 61 4.99 22.85 14.70
CA LEU A 61 6.30 22.81 15.32
C LEU A 61 7.36 23.60 14.55
N LEU A 62 7.27 23.65 13.23
CA LEU A 62 8.17 24.43 12.37
C LEU A 62 7.89 25.92 12.51
N GLN A 63 6.64 26.35 12.50
CA GLN A 63 6.25 27.76 12.61
C GLN A 63 6.60 28.35 13.98
N GLY A 64 6.52 27.56 15.05
CA GLY A 64 6.87 28.00 16.41
C GLY A 64 8.37 28.13 16.68
N ARG A 65 9.23 27.91 15.70
CA ARG A 65 10.70 27.90 15.84
C ARG A 65 11.36 28.78 14.80
N SER A 66 12.60 29.18 15.08
CA SER A 66 13.41 30.02 14.16
C SER A 66 14.85 29.50 14.09
N GLY A 67 15.54 29.82 13.02
CA GLY A 67 16.96 29.52 12.84
C GLY A 67 17.25 27.99 12.74
N ALA A 68 18.34 27.57 13.37
CA ALA A 68 18.82 26.18 13.30
C ALA A 68 17.81 25.16 13.86
N ALA A 69 17.04 25.51 14.90
CA ALA A 69 16.05 24.63 15.48
C ALA A 69 14.89 24.34 14.51
N GLN A 70 14.45 25.36 13.75
CA GLN A 70 13.45 25.18 12.70
C GLN A 70 13.95 24.25 11.58
N ALA A 71 15.18 24.49 11.12
CA ALA A 71 15.78 23.66 10.07
C ALA A 71 15.93 22.20 10.51
N LEU A 72 16.38 21.93 11.73
CA LEU A 72 16.52 20.57 12.27
C LEU A 72 15.18 19.82 12.37
N VAL A 73 14.12 20.50 12.85
CA VAL A 73 12.79 19.89 12.94
C VAL A 73 12.23 19.62 11.54
N GLY A 74 12.38 20.57 10.61
CA GLY A 74 11.89 20.40 9.23
C GLY A 74 12.59 19.27 8.50
N VAL A 75 13.92 19.24 8.54
CA VAL A 75 14.71 18.17 7.94
C VAL A 75 14.38 16.82 8.61
N GLY A 76 14.29 16.77 9.94
CA GLY A 76 13.92 15.56 10.68
C GLY A 76 12.53 15.04 10.29
N ALA A 77 11.55 15.92 10.17
CA ALA A 77 10.18 15.55 9.76
C ALA A 77 10.14 14.97 8.34
N VAL A 78 10.91 15.52 7.40
CA VAL A 78 10.99 15.00 6.03
C VAL A 78 11.78 13.69 5.99
N VAL A 79 12.96 13.64 6.63
CA VAL A 79 13.85 12.46 6.62
C VAL A 79 13.19 11.24 7.28
N VAL A 80 12.34 11.45 8.28
CA VAL A 80 11.62 10.36 8.95
C VAL A 80 10.23 10.15 8.34
N GLY A 81 9.48 11.21 8.11
CA GLY A 81 8.09 11.14 7.65
C GLY A 81 7.96 10.52 6.25
N VAL A 82 8.78 10.95 5.30
CA VAL A 82 8.70 10.43 3.92
C VAL A 82 8.98 8.93 3.85
N PRO A 83 10.09 8.38 4.42
CA PRO A 83 10.31 6.95 4.44
C PRO A 83 9.22 6.15 5.16
N VAL A 84 8.65 6.69 6.24
CA VAL A 84 7.56 6.04 6.98
C VAL A 84 6.32 5.94 6.11
N VAL A 85 5.92 7.02 5.44
CA VAL A 85 4.78 7.03 4.51
C VAL A 85 5.01 6.06 3.36
N VAL A 86 6.19 6.08 2.73
CA VAL A 86 6.55 5.15 1.66
C VAL A 86 6.47 3.70 2.14
N ALA A 87 7.08 3.38 3.29
CA ALA A 87 7.05 2.03 3.84
C ALA A 87 5.63 1.57 4.17
N ALA A 88 4.84 2.40 4.84
CA ALA A 88 3.45 2.10 5.17
C ALA A 88 2.58 1.86 3.92
N THR A 89 2.76 2.70 2.89
CA THR A 89 2.06 2.55 1.60
C THR A 89 2.43 1.26 0.89
N VAL A 90 3.73 0.90 0.84
CA VAL A 90 4.21 -0.36 0.25
C VAL A 90 3.66 -1.57 1.02
N LEU A 91 3.71 -1.53 2.35
CA LEU A 91 3.19 -2.61 3.20
C LEU A 91 1.68 -2.79 3.01
N LEU A 92 0.92 -1.69 3.00
CA LEU A 92 -0.53 -1.72 2.81
C LEU A 92 -0.91 -2.24 1.42
N GLY A 93 -0.24 -1.77 0.37
CA GLY A 93 -0.45 -2.25 -1.00
C GLY A 93 -0.10 -3.73 -1.17
N SER A 94 1.00 -4.17 -0.55
CA SER A 94 1.43 -5.56 -0.56
C SER A 94 0.50 -6.46 0.24
N PHE A 95 0.02 -6.01 1.39
CA PHE A 95 -0.98 -6.70 2.21
C PHE A 95 -2.29 -6.87 1.43
N GLY A 96 -2.81 -5.79 0.83
CA GLY A 96 -4.01 -5.84 0.00
C GLY A 96 -3.89 -6.84 -1.14
N HIS A 97 -2.75 -6.84 -1.84
CA HIS A 97 -2.50 -7.77 -2.94
C HIS A 97 -2.46 -9.24 -2.47
N ARG A 98 -1.78 -9.52 -1.35
CA ARG A 98 -1.68 -10.88 -0.80
C ARG A 98 -3.03 -11.40 -0.27
N SER A 99 -3.80 -10.54 0.41
CA SER A 99 -5.05 -10.92 1.04
C SER A 99 -6.20 -11.09 0.05
N THR A 100 -6.30 -10.25 -0.98
CA THR A 100 -7.38 -10.32 -1.97
C THR A 100 -7.01 -11.15 -3.20
N GLY A 101 -5.71 -11.32 -3.50
CA GLY A 101 -5.20 -11.99 -4.69
C GLY A 101 -5.47 -11.23 -6.00
N GLY A 102 -6.03 -10.02 -5.92
CA GLY A 102 -6.44 -9.22 -7.08
C GLY A 102 -5.41 -8.17 -7.48
N ARG A 103 -5.29 -7.91 -8.79
CA ARG A 103 -4.45 -6.81 -9.31
C ARG A 103 -4.95 -5.42 -8.87
N TRP A 104 -6.25 -5.32 -8.56
CA TRP A 104 -6.91 -4.10 -8.11
C TRP A 104 -6.76 -3.81 -6.61
N ALA A 105 -6.07 -4.68 -5.88
CA ALA A 105 -5.91 -4.55 -4.44
C ALA A 105 -5.30 -3.21 -3.99
N VAL A 106 -4.37 -2.66 -4.78
CA VAL A 106 -3.75 -1.35 -4.49
C VAL A 106 -4.78 -0.23 -4.59
N VAL A 107 -5.75 -0.34 -5.49
CA VAL A 107 -6.84 0.66 -5.64
C VAL A 107 -7.73 0.69 -4.40
N LEU A 108 -7.94 -0.46 -3.74
CA LEU A 108 -8.71 -0.53 -2.49
C LEU A 108 -8.08 0.28 -1.35
N ALA A 109 -6.76 0.42 -1.34
CA ALA A 109 -6.05 1.27 -0.37
C ALA A 109 -5.93 2.72 -0.86
N ALA A 110 -5.56 2.92 -2.12
CA ALA A 110 -5.27 4.23 -2.70
C ALA A 110 -6.51 5.11 -2.80
N LEU A 111 -7.67 4.55 -3.20
CA LEU A 111 -8.89 5.33 -3.39
C LEU A 111 -9.41 5.96 -2.08
N PRO A 112 -9.62 5.21 -0.98
CA PRO A 112 -10.05 5.80 0.28
C PRO A 112 -8.99 6.75 0.85
N TRP A 113 -7.69 6.45 0.72
CA TRP A 113 -6.62 7.35 1.08
C TRP A 113 -6.75 8.69 0.34
N PHE A 114 -6.93 8.65 -0.99
CA PHE A 114 -7.06 9.84 -1.81
C PHE A 114 -8.31 10.65 -1.45
N VAL A 115 -9.45 9.98 -1.20
CA VAL A 115 -10.69 10.65 -0.78
C VAL A 115 -10.49 11.41 0.53
N VAL A 116 -9.82 10.82 1.53
CA VAL A 116 -9.55 11.47 2.82
C VAL A 116 -8.60 12.65 2.65
N ILE A 117 -7.54 12.53 1.84
CA ILE A 117 -6.60 13.63 1.55
C ILE A 117 -7.31 14.81 0.87
N VAL A 118 -8.13 14.51 -0.15
CA VAL A 118 -8.92 15.55 -0.85
C VAL A 118 -9.91 16.21 0.11
N ALA A 119 -10.61 15.43 0.94
CA ALA A 119 -11.53 15.95 1.95
C ALA A 119 -10.81 16.86 2.96
N GLY A 120 -9.59 16.49 3.40
CA GLY A 120 -8.76 17.31 4.28
C GLY A 120 -8.28 18.62 3.66
N GLY A 121 -8.21 18.69 2.33
CA GLY A 121 -7.90 19.94 1.59
C GLY A 121 -9.09 20.85 1.33
N VAL A 122 -10.32 20.40 1.63
CA VAL A 122 -11.54 21.22 1.46
C VAL A 122 -11.74 22.07 2.71
N ARG A 123 -11.94 23.38 2.49
CA ARG A 123 -12.28 24.31 3.58
C ARG A 123 -13.60 23.91 4.22
N THR A 124 -13.59 23.81 5.55
CA THR A 124 -14.83 23.65 6.31
C THR A 124 -15.62 24.97 6.31
N VAL A 125 -16.92 24.90 6.68
CA VAL A 125 -17.77 26.09 6.80
C VAL A 125 -17.23 27.09 7.83
N GLU A 126 -16.45 26.59 8.80
CA GLU A 126 -15.78 27.37 9.86
C GLU A 126 -14.46 27.98 9.39
N GLY A 127 -14.03 27.69 8.17
CA GLY A 127 -12.82 28.25 7.56
C GLY A 127 -11.54 27.47 7.85
N ASP A 128 -11.60 26.43 8.65
CA ASP A 128 -10.46 25.59 9.00
C ASP A 128 -10.11 24.63 7.86
N LEU A 129 -8.82 24.53 7.59
CA LEU A 129 -8.24 23.56 6.67
C LEU A 129 -7.44 22.53 7.48
N ALA A 130 -7.76 21.27 7.35
CA ALA A 130 -6.91 20.21 7.90
C ALA A 130 -5.52 20.20 7.20
N LEU A 131 -5.50 20.66 5.96
CA LEU A 131 -4.26 20.89 5.21
C LEU A 131 -4.10 22.40 4.96
N VAL A 132 -3.23 23.07 5.71
CA VAL A 132 -2.93 24.48 5.52
C VAL A 132 -2.25 24.68 4.15
N GLY A 133 -2.72 25.66 3.36
CA GLY A 133 -2.30 25.80 1.96
C GLY A 133 -0.81 26.09 1.73
N ASP A 134 -0.08 26.51 2.76
CA ASP A 134 1.36 26.75 2.76
C ASP A 134 2.17 25.61 3.43
N ASN A 135 1.50 24.50 3.82
CA ASN A 135 2.15 23.34 4.44
C ASN A 135 2.91 22.50 3.40
N VAL A 136 4.15 22.95 3.09
CA VAL A 136 5.04 22.26 2.14
C VAL A 136 5.37 20.84 2.60
N LEU A 137 5.45 20.59 3.91
CA LEU A 137 5.70 19.26 4.46
C LEU A 137 4.51 18.31 4.16
N GLY A 138 3.29 18.77 4.39
CA GLY A 138 2.09 18.01 4.05
C GLY A 138 2.03 17.67 2.56
N LEU A 139 2.33 18.65 1.69
CA LEU A 139 2.40 18.43 0.25
C LEU A 139 3.46 17.36 -0.11
N ALA A 140 4.65 17.42 0.50
CA ALA A 140 5.71 16.43 0.26
C ALA A 140 5.29 15.01 0.65
N LEU A 141 4.60 14.83 1.79
CA LEU A 141 4.10 13.54 2.24
C LEU A 141 3.01 12.99 1.30
N ILE A 142 2.06 13.84 0.89
CA ILE A 142 1.01 13.46 -0.07
C ILE A 142 1.61 13.03 -1.40
N VAL A 143 2.57 13.78 -1.93
CA VAL A 143 3.24 13.43 -3.19
C VAL A 143 3.99 12.10 -3.02
N ALA A 144 4.70 11.90 -1.91
CA ALA A 144 5.39 10.64 -1.63
C ALA A 144 4.42 9.45 -1.56
N GLY A 145 3.29 9.59 -0.88
CA GLY A 145 2.23 8.58 -0.81
C GLY A 145 1.64 8.28 -2.19
N ALA A 146 1.24 9.31 -2.94
CA ALA A 146 0.65 9.16 -4.27
C ALA A 146 1.61 8.46 -5.26
N VAL A 147 2.87 8.90 -5.31
CA VAL A 147 3.91 8.29 -6.16
C VAL A 147 4.13 6.83 -5.75
N THR A 148 4.16 6.55 -4.45
CA THR A 148 4.35 5.18 -3.96
C THR A 148 3.19 4.28 -4.35
N PHE A 149 1.93 4.72 -4.20
CA PHE A 149 0.76 3.97 -4.68
C PHE A 149 0.82 3.74 -6.20
N ALA A 150 1.21 4.74 -6.96
CA ALA A 150 1.36 4.61 -8.41
C ALA A 150 2.43 3.56 -8.78
N VAL A 151 3.60 3.60 -8.15
CA VAL A 151 4.70 2.64 -8.39
C VAL A 151 4.30 1.23 -7.99
N VAL A 152 3.71 1.05 -6.80
CA VAL A 152 3.27 -0.26 -6.31
C VAL A 152 2.17 -0.82 -7.23
N GLY A 153 1.19 0.01 -7.61
CA GLY A 153 0.13 -0.36 -8.54
C GLY A 153 0.68 -0.78 -9.90
N PHE A 154 1.59 0.01 -10.47
CA PHE A 154 2.24 -0.32 -11.73
C PHE A 154 3.01 -1.64 -11.67
N ARG A 155 3.80 -1.87 -10.61
CA ARG A 155 4.52 -3.14 -10.43
C ARG A 155 3.59 -4.34 -10.41
N HIS A 156 2.45 -4.26 -9.73
CA HIS A 156 1.46 -5.35 -9.69
C HIS A 156 0.74 -5.58 -11.02
N LEU A 157 0.62 -4.54 -11.86
CA LEU A 157 0.03 -4.67 -13.20
C LEU A 157 0.99 -5.33 -14.19
N VAL A 158 2.28 -5.00 -14.10
CA VAL A 158 3.30 -5.46 -15.06
C VAL A 158 3.88 -6.82 -14.70
N THR A 159 3.90 -7.20 -13.41
CA THR A 159 4.42 -8.49 -12.99
C THR A 159 3.42 -9.60 -13.34
N PRO A 160 3.76 -10.54 -14.25
CA PRO A 160 2.87 -11.64 -14.57
C PRO A 160 2.63 -12.50 -13.32
N PRO A 161 1.43 -13.09 -13.16
CA PRO A 161 1.16 -14.01 -12.07
C PRO A 161 2.11 -15.20 -12.18
N PRO A 162 2.60 -15.75 -11.04
CA PRO A 162 3.41 -16.96 -11.06
C PRO A 162 2.61 -18.08 -11.76
N VAL A 163 3.23 -18.70 -12.76
CA VAL A 163 2.67 -19.87 -13.44
C VAL A 163 2.59 -20.98 -12.38
N ARG A 164 1.38 -21.40 -12.02
CA ARG A 164 1.12 -22.54 -11.13
C ARG A 164 0.93 -23.80 -11.95
#